data_c4fc10bfa062b2e28b7f0bf0bbec98ea
#
_entry.id   c4fc10bfa062b2e28b7f0bf0bbec98ea
#
_cell.length_a   1.000
_cell.length_b   1.000
_cell.length_c   1.000
_cell.angle_alpha   90.00
_cell.angle_beta   90.00
_cell.angle_gamma   90.00
#
_symmetry.space_group_name_H-M   'P 1'
#
loop_
_entity.id
_entity.type
_entity.pdbx_description
1 polymer ?
#
loop_
_entity_poly.entity_id
_entity_poly.type
_entity_poly.pdbx_seq_one_letter_code
_entity_poly.pdbx_strand_id
1 'polypeptide(L)'
;MENAKNTFISSTFWSDRIGFVAGYHTLKYMNYYKSWNYISKTGKYIKKEWKNMFSRNKYSVEINGLSSIPSFSFKKLNLERSTFITQEMLKKNFLFNNTLFISLAHSKNLVKKYLQNLEETIHQMQKIEEKGIKIKSKLLGPVKASTFKRLN
;
A
#
# COMPACT_ATOMS: atom_id res chain seq x y z
N MET A 1 -2.98 35.81 -5.30
CA MET A 1 -1.57 36.24 -5.05
C MET A 1 -1.38 36.90 -3.69
N GLU A 2 -2.35 37.69 -3.17
CA GLU A 2 -2.20 38.34 -1.84
C GLU A 2 -2.06 37.36 -0.67
N ASN A 3 -2.82 36.28 -0.67
CA ASN A 3 -2.72 35.25 0.39
C ASN A 3 -1.36 34.53 0.45
N ALA A 4 -0.60 34.51 -0.65
CA ALA A 4 0.74 33.94 -0.67
C ALA A 4 1.78 34.79 0.05
N LYS A 5 1.53 36.11 0.19
CA LYS A 5 2.42 37.03 0.92
C LYS A 5 2.40 36.82 2.43
N ASN A 6 1.30 36.24 2.93
CA ASN A 6 1.12 36.00 4.37
C ASN A 6 1.50 34.56 4.78
N THR A 7 1.97 33.73 3.84
CA THR A 7 2.43 32.37 4.09
C THR A 7 3.94 32.28 3.86
N PHE A 8 4.64 31.63 4.78
CA PHE A 8 6.05 31.33 4.59
C PHE A 8 6.18 30.19 3.56
N ILE A 9 6.49 30.58 2.32
CA ILE A 9 6.76 29.64 1.24
C ILE A 9 8.27 29.71 0.95
N SER A 10 8.99 28.66 1.33
CA SER A 10 10.44 28.57 1.13
C SER A 10 10.82 27.16 0.69
N SER A 11 11.76 27.06 -0.26
CA SER A 11 12.33 25.80 -0.71
C SER A 11 13.70 26.07 -1.34
N THR A 12 14.66 25.19 -1.10
CA THR A 12 16.00 25.27 -1.69
C THR A 12 15.97 25.20 -3.23
N PHE A 13 15.01 24.47 -3.78
CA PHE A 13 14.86 24.25 -5.24
C PHE A 13 13.72 25.06 -5.87
N TRP A 14 13.33 26.16 -5.26
CA TRP A 14 12.19 26.97 -5.67
C TRP A 14 12.25 27.43 -7.13
N SER A 15 13.42 27.79 -7.63
CA SER A 15 13.64 28.23 -9.00
C SER A 15 14.21 27.15 -9.91
N ASP A 16 14.35 25.92 -9.43
CA ASP A 16 14.85 24.80 -10.24
C ASP A 16 13.83 24.40 -11.31
N ARG A 17 14.28 24.39 -12.56
CA ARG A 17 13.43 24.05 -13.71
C ARG A 17 13.04 22.57 -13.75
N ILE A 18 13.82 21.68 -13.15
CA ILE A 18 13.61 20.22 -13.20
C ILE A 18 12.22 19.87 -12.66
N GLY A 19 11.84 20.41 -11.51
CA GLY A 19 10.52 20.17 -10.90
C GLY A 19 9.35 20.60 -11.79
N PHE A 20 9.43 21.77 -12.38
CA PHE A 20 8.40 22.30 -13.27
C PHE A 20 8.27 21.49 -14.58
N VAL A 21 9.41 21.13 -15.17
CA VAL A 21 9.44 20.32 -16.40
C VAL A 21 8.90 18.92 -16.12
N ALA A 22 9.31 18.28 -15.03
CA ALA A 22 8.80 16.97 -14.62
C ALA A 22 7.28 17.02 -14.36
N GLY A 23 6.79 18.02 -13.63
CA GLY A 23 5.38 18.23 -13.38
C GLY A 23 4.56 18.41 -14.65
N TYR A 24 5.02 19.28 -15.56
CA TYR A 24 4.36 19.51 -16.86
C TYR A 24 4.25 18.22 -17.68
N HIS A 25 5.36 17.48 -17.83
CA HIS A 25 5.36 16.24 -18.59
C HIS A 25 4.51 15.16 -17.92
N THR A 26 4.54 15.06 -16.60
CA THR A 26 3.68 14.13 -15.86
C THR A 26 2.21 14.39 -16.16
N LEU A 27 1.74 15.64 -16.06
CA LEU A 27 0.35 15.99 -16.37
C LEU A 27 -0.01 15.72 -17.82
N LYS A 28 0.91 16.02 -18.77
CA LYS A 28 0.74 15.73 -20.19
C LYS A 28 0.55 14.24 -20.45
N TYR A 29 1.42 13.38 -19.87
CA TYR A 29 1.29 11.93 -19.97
C TYR A 29 0.05 11.40 -19.28
N MET A 30 -0.29 11.88 -18.09
CA MET A 30 -1.53 11.52 -17.41
C MET A 30 -2.75 11.79 -18.28
N ASN A 31 -2.80 12.95 -18.93
CA ASN A 31 -3.90 13.31 -19.82
C ASN A 31 -3.93 12.46 -21.09
N TYR A 32 -2.78 12.20 -21.69
CA TYR A 32 -2.67 11.39 -22.91
C TYR A 32 -3.14 9.94 -22.66
N TYR A 33 -2.66 9.28 -21.61
CA TYR A 33 -3.01 7.90 -21.29
C TYR A 33 -4.32 7.76 -20.50
N LYS A 34 -4.96 8.87 -20.08
CA LYS A 34 -6.11 8.84 -19.14
C LYS A 34 -5.82 7.96 -17.93
N SER A 35 -4.61 8.09 -17.38
CA SER A 35 -4.03 7.18 -16.38
C SER A 35 -4.91 7.01 -15.14
N TRP A 36 -5.64 8.05 -14.74
CA TRP A 36 -6.60 8.01 -13.62
C TRP A 36 -7.68 6.94 -13.78
N ASN A 37 -8.14 6.68 -15.02
CA ASN A 37 -9.14 5.65 -15.27
C ASN A 37 -8.58 4.25 -14.99
N TYR A 38 -7.38 3.97 -15.50
CA TYR A 38 -6.69 2.70 -15.26
C TYR A 38 -6.38 2.51 -13.78
N ILE A 39 -5.79 3.51 -13.15
CA ILE A 39 -5.39 3.51 -11.74
C ILE A 39 -6.61 3.28 -10.84
N SER A 40 -7.69 4.04 -11.05
CA SER A 40 -8.92 3.90 -10.27
C SER A 40 -9.59 2.54 -10.46
N LYS A 41 -9.64 2.03 -11.69
CA LYS A 41 -10.22 0.71 -11.99
C LYS A 41 -9.42 -0.42 -11.33
N THR A 42 -8.10 -0.35 -11.43
CA THR A 42 -7.19 -1.33 -10.82
C THR A 42 -7.32 -1.31 -9.30
N GLY A 43 -7.33 -0.14 -8.68
CA GLY A 43 -7.46 -0.04 -7.23
C GLY A 43 -8.83 -0.50 -6.71
N LYS A 44 -9.93 -0.20 -7.42
CA LYS A 44 -11.26 -0.75 -7.09
C LYS A 44 -11.27 -2.27 -7.14
N TYR A 45 -10.64 -2.85 -8.16
CA TYR A 45 -10.49 -4.30 -8.28
C TYR A 45 -9.71 -4.88 -7.09
N ILE A 46 -8.56 -4.31 -6.77
CA ILE A 46 -7.73 -4.76 -5.64
C ILE A 46 -8.50 -4.68 -4.31
N LYS A 47 -9.20 -3.57 -4.04
CA LYS A 47 -10.03 -3.43 -2.83
C LYS A 47 -11.11 -4.50 -2.73
N LYS A 48 -11.76 -4.84 -3.84
CA LYS A 48 -12.77 -5.90 -3.91
C LYS A 48 -12.14 -7.27 -3.59
N GLU A 49 -10.99 -7.58 -4.21
CA GLU A 49 -10.30 -8.86 -3.98
C GLU A 49 -9.77 -8.96 -2.53
N TRP A 50 -9.23 -7.90 -1.96
CA TRP A 50 -8.86 -7.87 -0.55
C TRP A 50 -10.06 -8.18 0.36
N LYS A 51 -11.20 -7.53 0.13
CA LYS A 51 -12.42 -7.77 0.92
C LYS A 51 -12.82 -9.25 0.88
N ASN A 52 -12.85 -9.84 -0.32
CA ASN A 52 -13.20 -11.24 -0.52
C ASN A 52 -12.20 -12.18 0.17
N MET A 53 -10.91 -11.93 -0.05
CA MET A 53 -9.80 -12.73 0.49
C MET A 53 -9.78 -12.73 2.02
N PHE A 54 -9.87 -11.57 2.65
CA PHE A 54 -9.88 -11.47 4.10
C PHE A 54 -11.15 -12.10 4.71
N SER A 55 -12.30 -11.94 4.06
CA SER A 55 -13.54 -12.58 4.49
C SER A 55 -13.44 -14.11 4.43
N ARG A 56 -12.93 -14.67 3.33
CA ARG A 56 -12.72 -16.13 3.20
C ARG A 56 -11.81 -16.70 4.29
N ASN A 57 -10.79 -15.96 4.65
CA ASN A 57 -9.83 -16.36 5.69
C ASN A 57 -10.23 -15.87 7.11
N LYS A 58 -11.48 -15.46 7.31
CA LYS A 58 -12.05 -15.05 8.61
C LYS A 58 -11.32 -13.89 9.30
N TYR A 59 -10.64 -13.02 8.54
CA TYR A 59 -10.01 -11.83 9.09
C TYR A 59 -10.93 -10.62 9.00
N SER A 60 -11.07 -9.92 10.13
CA SER A 60 -11.72 -8.62 10.18
C SER A 60 -10.71 -7.53 9.85
N VAL A 61 -10.94 -6.86 8.73
CA VAL A 61 -10.11 -5.77 8.24
C VAL A 61 -10.95 -4.55 7.90
N GLU A 62 -10.33 -3.39 7.99
CA GLU A 62 -10.86 -2.14 7.44
C GLU A 62 -10.12 -1.83 6.15
N ILE A 63 -10.86 -1.59 5.07
CA ILE A 63 -10.30 -1.24 3.76
C ILE A 63 -10.63 0.22 3.48
N ASN A 64 -9.61 1.06 3.45
CA ASN A 64 -9.68 2.50 3.37
C ASN A 64 -8.94 3.06 2.15
N GLY A 65 -8.81 4.36 2.10
CA GLY A 65 -8.06 5.10 1.08
C GLY A 65 -8.80 5.28 -0.24
N LEU A 66 -8.26 6.13 -1.08
CA LEU A 66 -8.72 6.33 -2.46
C LEU A 66 -8.47 5.07 -3.29
N SER A 67 -9.18 4.92 -4.42
CA SER A 67 -8.90 3.81 -5.33
C SER A 67 -7.48 3.84 -5.90
N SER A 68 -6.88 5.01 -6.03
CA SER A 68 -5.49 5.17 -6.45
C SER A 68 -4.47 4.80 -5.36
N ILE A 69 -4.88 4.89 -4.10
CA ILE A 69 -4.04 4.62 -2.91
C ILE A 69 -4.87 3.80 -1.92
N PRO A 70 -5.24 2.55 -2.27
CA PRO A 70 -5.97 1.69 -1.36
C PRO A 70 -5.09 1.25 -0.20
N SER A 71 -5.70 1.10 0.97
CA SER A 71 -5.05 0.58 2.16
C SER A 71 -5.95 -0.35 2.93
N PHE A 72 -5.37 -1.22 3.75
CA PHE A 72 -6.12 -2.01 4.70
C PHE A 72 -5.41 -2.08 6.06
N SER A 73 -6.18 -2.33 7.11
CA SER A 73 -5.66 -2.58 8.44
C SER A 73 -6.46 -3.70 9.12
N PHE A 74 -5.78 -4.54 9.89
CA PHE A 74 -6.46 -5.53 10.72
C PHE A 74 -7.03 -4.86 11.97
N LYS A 75 -8.23 -5.24 12.37
CA LYS A 75 -8.82 -4.74 13.62
C LYS A 75 -8.08 -5.23 14.88
N LYS A 76 -7.44 -6.40 14.80
CA LYS A 76 -6.64 -6.97 15.89
C LYS A 76 -5.26 -7.36 15.36
N LEU A 77 -4.23 -7.24 16.20
CA LEU A 77 -2.84 -7.63 15.89
C LEU A 77 -2.32 -7.04 14.57
N ASN A 78 -2.69 -5.78 14.29
CA ASN A 78 -2.40 -5.16 12.99
C ASN A 78 -0.90 -5.12 12.67
N LEU A 79 -0.07 -4.80 13.66
CA LEU A 79 1.38 -4.68 13.46
C LEU A 79 2.03 -6.04 13.22
N GLU A 80 1.72 -7.04 14.05
CA GLU A 80 2.26 -8.39 13.95
C GLU A 80 1.89 -9.05 12.63
N ARG A 81 0.59 -9.02 12.28
CA ARG A 81 0.06 -9.59 11.03
C ARG A 81 0.63 -8.90 9.80
N SER A 82 0.69 -7.57 9.82
CA SER A 82 1.28 -6.81 8.72
C SER A 82 2.77 -7.09 8.57
N THR A 83 3.52 -7.23 9.68
CA THR A 83 4.93 -7.59 9.65
C THR A 83 5.13 -8.98 9.05
N PHE A 84 4.30 -9.95 9.45
CA PHE A 84 4.32 -11.29 8.89
C PHE A 84 4.07 -11.29 7.38
N ILE A 85 3.03 -10.59 6.93
CA ILE A 85 2.73 -10.48 5.49
C ILE A 85 3.89 -9.82 4.75
N THR A 86 4.47 -8.74 5.28
CA THR A 86 5.64 -8.09 4.67
C THR A 86 6.79 -9.06 4.52
N GLN A 87 7.11 -9.83 5.56
CA GLN A 87 8.16 -10.84 5.56
C GLN A 87 7.93 -11.92 4.48
N GLU A 88 6.75 -12.49 4.43
CA GLU A 88 6.45 -13.59 3.50
C GLU A 88 6.31 -13.11 2.04
N MET A 89 5.76 -11.93 1.83
CA MET A 89 5.68 -11.32 0.50
C MET A 89 7.06 -10.95 -0.04
N LEU A 90 7.98 -10.51 0.83
CA LEU A 90 9.37 -10.21 0.43
C LEU A 90 10.10 -11.47 -0.08
N LYS A 91 9.88 -12.63 0.54
CA LYS A 91 10.41 -13.91 0.06
C LYS A 91 9.90 -14.27 -1.35
N LYS A 92 8.76 -13.72 -1.74
CA LYS A 92 8.14 -13.88 -3.06
C LYS A 92 8.48 -12.74 -4.02
N ASN A 93 9.49 -11.92 -3.70
CA ASN A 93 9.94 -10.74 -4.44
C ASN A 93 8.89 -9.62 -4.57
N PHE A 94 8.03 -9.46 -3.56
CA PHE A 94 7.12 -8.33 -3.45
C PHE A 94 7.50 -7.45 -2.26
N LEU A 95 7.88 -6.20 -2.54
CA LEU A 95 8.01 -5.19 -1.50
C LEU A 95 6.60 -4.76 -1.07
N PHE A 96 6.15 -5.36 0.03
CA PHE A 96 4.78 -5.20 0.51
C PHE A 96 4.64 -4.10 1.57
N ASN A 97 3.56 -3.34 1.44
CA ASN A 97 3.01 -2.50 2.50
C ASN A 97 1.48 -2.63 2.49
N ASN A 98 0.84 -2.31 3.61
CA ASN A 98 -0.62 -2.28 3.74
C ASN A 98 -1.28 -1.20 2.86
N THR A 99 -0.52 -0.26 2.35
CA THR A 99 -0.95 0.79 1.41
C THR A 99 -0.27 0.58 0.07
N LEU A 100 -1.05 0.61 -1.00
CA LEU A 100 -0.54 0.52 -2.37
C LEU A 100 -0.67 1.88 -3.07
N PHE A 101 0.39 2.30 -3.74
CA PHE A 101 0.37 3.44 -4.66
C PHE A 101 0.24 2.91 -6.09
N ILE A 102 -0.99 2.89 -6.61
CA ILE A 102 -1.27 2.30 -7.92
C ILE A 102 -0.70 3.20 -9.02
N SER A 103 -0.04 2.57 -9.99
CA SER A 103 0.52 3.24 -11.16
C SER A 103 0.23 2.46 -12.45
N LEU A 104 0.56 3.01 -13.60
CA LEU A 104 0.46 2.33 -14.89
C LEU A 104 1.37 1.09 -15.00
N ALA A 105 2.44 1.03 -14.20
CA ALA A 105 3.33 -0.12 -14.14
C ALA A 105 2.69 -1.36 -13.49
N HIS A 106 1.59 -1.20 -12.75
CA HIS A 106 0.86 -2.32 -12.18
C HIS A 106 0.01 -3.02 -13.23
N SER A 107 0.65 -3.76 -14.14
CA SER A 107 -0.04 -4.53 -15.17
C SER A 107 -1.03 -5.54 -14.58
N LYS A 108 -2.04 -5.96 -15.37
CA LYS A 108 -3.03 -6.96 -14.92
C LYS A 108 -2.38 -8.25 -14.42
N ASN A 109 -1.33 -8.72 -15.11
CA ASN A 109 -0.61 -9.93 -14.73
C ASN A 109 0.14 -9.75 -13.40
N LEU A 110 0.78 -8.60 -13.20
CA LEU A 110 1.46 -8.29 -11.94
C LEU A 110 0.47 -8.21 -10.78
N VAL A 111 -0.67 -7.55 -10.97
CA VAL A 111 -1.73 -7.46 -9.95
C VAL A 111 -2.29 -8.84 -9.62
N LYS A 112 -2.53 -9.69 -10.63
CA LYS A 112 -2.99 -11.07 -10.42
C LYS A 112 -1.99 -11.87 -9.59
N LYS A 113 -0.70 -11.81 -9.96
CA LYS A 113 0.39 -12.49 -9.22
C LYS A 113 0.51 -11.98 -7.78
N TYR A 114 0.40 -10.66 -7.59
CA TYR A 114 0.37 -10.05 -6.26
C TYR A 114 -0.77 -10.60 -5.40
N LEU A 115 -1.99 -10.61 -5.92
CA LEU A 115 -3.17 -11.09 -5.18
C LEU A 115 -3.06 -12.58 -4.84
N GLN A 116 -2.58 -13.40 -5.75
CA GLN A 116 -2.35 -14.84 -5.50
C GLN A 116 -1.34 -15.06 -4.36
N ASN A 117 -0.18 -14.40 -4.43
CA ASN A 117 0.84 -14.51 -3.40
C ASN A 117 0.37 -13.99 -2.04
N LEU A 118 -0.42 -12.91 -2.05
CA LEU A 118 -1.01 -12.37 -0.82
C LEU A 118 -2.02 -13.34 -0.21
N GLU A 119 -2.88 -13.95 -1.02
CA GLU A 119 -3.87 -14.93 -0.56
C GLU A 119 -3.22 -16.17 0.07
N GLU A 120 -2.18 -16.70 -0.59
CA GLU A 120 -1.38 -17.80 -0.03
C GLU A 120 -0.77 -17.43 1.32
N THR A 121 -0.23 -16.22 1.42
CA THR A 121 0.38 -15.71 2.66
C THR A 121 -0.65 -15.56 3.78
N ILE A 122 -1.84 -15.03 3.46
CA ILE A 122 -2.95 -14.91 4.42
C ILE A 122 -3.43 -16.28 4.88
N HIS A 123 -3.55 -17.24 3.96
CA HIS A 123 -3.93 -18.61 4.30
C HIS A 123 -2.88 -19.31 5.19
N GLN A 124 -1.60 -19.10 4.90
CA GLN A 124 -0.51 -19.57 5.78
C GLN A 124 -0.61 -18.96 7.19
N MET A 125 -0.86 -17.66 7.27
CA MET A 125 -1.04 -16.94 8.53
C MET A 125 -2.23 -17.51 9.31
N GLN A 126 -3.36 -17.76 8.65
CA GLN A 126 -4.54 -18.37 9.26
C GLN A 126 -4.22 -19.74 9.84
N LYS A 127 -3.57 -20.61 9.10
CA LYS A 127 -3.17 -21.96 9.57
C LYS A 127 -2.27 -21.92 10.82
N ILE A 128 -1.40 -20.91 10.91
CA ILE A 128 -0.53 -20.72 12.08
C ILE A 128 -1.39 -20.36 13.30
N GLU A 129 -2.30 -19.40 13.15
CA GLU A 129 -3.18 -18.95 14.24
C GLU A 129 -4.19 -20.03 14.67
N GLU A 130 -4.75 -20.82 13.74
CA GLU A 130 -5.63 -21.96 14.04
C GLU A 130 -4.94 -23.03 14.88
N LYS A 131 -3.61 -23.19 14.77
CA LYS A 131 -2.81 -24.07 15.63
C LYS A 131 -2.49 -23.45 16.99
N GLY A 132 -3.06 -22.29 17.33
CA GLY A 132 -2.76 -21.57 18.58
C GLY A 132 -1.38 -20.92 18.64
N ILE A 133 -0.66 -20.86 17.52
CA ILE A 133 0.69 -20.28 17.45
C ILE A 133 0.58 -18.76 17.25
N LYS A 134 1.25 -18.01 18.12
CA LYS A 134 1.30 -16.54 18.01
C LYS A 134 2.10 -16.13 16.75
N ILE A 135 1.55 -15.29 15.91
CA ILE A 135 2.22 -14.78 14.69
C ILE A 135 3.59 -14.17 15.01
N LYS A 136 3.69 -13.44 16.12
CA LYS A 136 4.94 -12.84 16.57
C LYS A 136 6.10 -13.84 16.65
N SER A 137 5.84 -15.11 17.04
CA SER A 137 6.89 -16.16 17.14
C SER A 137 7.39 -16.66 15.76
N LYS A 138 6.73 -16.28 14.68
CA LYS A 138 7.11 -16.64 13.31
C LYS A 138 7.82 -15.51 12.56
N LEU A 139 8.05 -14.39 13.23
CA LEU A 139 8.80 -13.27 12.65
C LEU A 139 10.29 -13.51 12.75
N LEU A 140 11.04 -13.17 11.71
CA LEU A 140 12.52 -13.24 11.65
C LEU A 140 13.17 -12.02 12.31
N GLY A 141 12.39 -10.98 12.57
CA GLY A 141 12.85 -9.72 13.17
C GLY A 141 11.79 -9.10 14.08
N PRO A 142 12.02 -7.89 14.58
CA PRO A 142 11.06 -7.21 15.44
C PRO A 142 9.78 -6.86 14.67
N VAL A 143 8.67 -6.73 15.42
CA VAL A 143 7.43 -6.17 14.90
C VAL A 143 7.68 -4.74 14.44
N LYS A 144 7.16 -4.36 13.26
CA LYS A 144 7.31 -3.00 12.73
C LYS A 144 6.74 -1.95 13.70
N ALA A 145 7.37 -0.79 13.74
CA ALA A 145 6.88 0.34 14.53
C ALA A 145 5.52 0.86 14.02
N SER A 146 4.69 1.38 14.93
CA SER A 146 3.36 1.88 14.56
C SER A 146 3.39 3.26 13.91
N THR A 147 4.33 4.11 14.30
CA THR A 147 4.44 5.50 13.84
C THR A 147 5.85 6.03 14.04
N PHE A 148 6.18 7.12 13.33
CA PHE A 148 7.28 7.98 13.70
C PHE A 148 6.98 8.61 15.06
N LYS A 149 7.66 8.19 16.12
CA LYS A 149 7.69 8.96 17.37
C LYS A 149 8.67 10.11 17.14
N ARG A 150 8.17 11.36 17.21
CA ARG A 150 9.08 12.49 17.38
C ARG A 150 9.86 12.26 18.67
N LEU A 151 11.18 12.26 18.58
CA LEU A 151 12.05 12.37 19.74
C LEU A 151 11.88 13.82 20.21
N ASN A 152 11.05 14.05 21.23
CA ASN A 152 10.99 15.31 21.97
C ASN A 152 12.01 15.22 23.09
#